data_32305a3302ec4937f66697b9a4fccc06
#
_entry.id   32305a3302ec4937f66697b9a4fccc06
#
_cell.length_a   1.000
_cell.length_b   1.000
_cell.length_c   1.000
_cell.angle_alpha   90.00
_cell.angle_beta   90.00
_cell.angle_gamma   90.00
#
_symmetry.space_group_name_H-M   'P 1'
#
loop_
_entity.id
_entity.type
_entity.pdbx_description
1 polymer ?
#
loop_
_entity_poly.entity_id
_entity_poly.type
_entity_poly.pdbx_seq_one_letter_code
_entity_poly.pdbx_strand_id
1 'polypeptide(L)'
;MVQTIKKYLLYAALIGLVYMLLANHYIYIGGKDFRVLKKESLNLRYTFFSVQNKSPSNIIKIDDLRWAGIGDVLYEEGLVSKDQQVTLEQKFEYE
;
A
#
# COMPACT_ATOMS: atom_id res chain seq x y z
N MET A 1 35.66 -18.45 3.00
CA MET A 1 34.54 -18.59 3.93
C MET A 1 33.81 -17.30 4.18
N VAL A 2 34.50 -16.22 4.55
CA VAL A 2 33.85 -14.93 4.82
C VAL A 2 33.13 -14.39 3.58
N GLN A 3 33.74 -14.50 2.40
CA GLN A 3 33.13 -14.05 1.14
C GLN A 3 31.87 -14.85 0.81
N THR A 4 31.87 -16.15 1.08
CA THR A 4 30.70 -17.01 0.83
C THR A 4 29.54 -16.62 1.75
N ILE A 5 29.83 -16.34 3.03
CA ILE A 5 28.81 -15.91 3.99
C ILE A 5 28.23 -14.57 3.58
N LYS A 6 29.06 -13.61 3.16
CA LYS A 6 28.58 -12.30 2.69
C LYS A 6 27.68 -12.45 1.47
N LYS A 7 28.02 -13.38 0.57
CA LYS A 7 27.22 -13.63 -0.62
C LYS A 7 25.84 -14.17 -0.27
N TYR A 8 25.74 -15.11 0.67
CA TYR A 8 24.47 -15.65 1.13
C TYR A 8 23.65 -14.61 1.86
N LEU A 9 24.29 -13.76 2.68
CA LEU A 9 23.58 -12.67 3.36
C LEU A 9 23.02 -11.67 2.35
N LEU A 10 23.77 -11.36 1.29
CA LEU A 10 23.29 -10.48 0.23
C LEU A 10 22.08 -11.08 -0.47
N TYR A 11 22.11 -12.36 -0.81
CA TYR A 11 20.98 -13.02 -1.45
C TYR A 11 19.76 -13.05 -0.55
N ALA A 12 19.94 -13.34 0.74
CA ALA A 12 18.85 -13.33 1.70
C ALA A 12 18.23 -11.94 1.83
N ALA A 13 19.07 -10.89 1.83
CA ALA A 13 18.58 -9.51 1.89
C ALA A 13 17.78 -9.14 0.63
N LEU A 14 18.25 -9.57 -0.55
CA LEU A 14 17.54 -9.32 -1.80
C LEU A 14 16.20 -10.03 -1.84
N ILE A 15 16.16 -11.29 -1.39
CA ILE A 15 14.91 -12.05 -1.34
C ILE A 15 13.92 -11.39 -0.37
N GLY A 16 14.40 -10.95 0.79
CA GLY A 16 13.57 -10.25 1.76
C GLY A 16 13.01 -8.93 1.22
N LEU A 17 13.86 -8.17 0.51
CA LEU A 17 13.44 -6.92 -0.12
C LEU A 17 12.36 -7.17 -1.18
N VAL A 18 12.56 -8.16 -2.06
CA VAL A 18 11.58 -8.50 -3.08
C VAL A 18 10.27 -8.93 -2.43
N TYR A 19 10.33 -9.74 -1.37
CA TYR A 19 9.13 -10.15 -0.64
C TYR A 19 8.38 -8.94 -0.08
N MET A 20 9.10 -7.99 0.53
CA MET A 20 8.47 -6.78 1.07
C MET A 20 7.77 -5.96 -0.02
N LEU A 21 8.39 -5.86 -1.20
CA LEU A 21 7.78 -5.15 -2.32
C LEU A 21 6.54 -5.86 -2.85
N LEU A 22 6.54 -7.20 -2.86
CA LEU A 22 5.42 -7.99 -3.33
C LEU A 22 4.26 -8.02 -2.33
N ALA A 23 4.56 -7.92 -1.03
CA ALA A 23 3.59 -8.14 0.03
C ALA A 23 2.97 -6.86 0.59
N ASN A 24 3.51 -5.69 0.27
CA ASN A 24 3.08 -4.42 0.87
C ASN A 24 2.88 -3.33 -0.17
N HIS A 25 1.93 -2.43 0.13
CA HIS A 25 1.77 -1.17 -0.59
C HIS A 25 2.44 -0.07 0.21
N TYR A 26 3.29 0.71 -0.41
CA TYR A 26 3.92 1.88 0.20
C TYR A 26 3.21 3.12 -0.30
N ILE A 27 2.41 3.74 0.59
CA ILE A 27 1.51 4.83 0.22
C ILE A 27 2.16 6.15 0.64
N TYR A 28 2.46 6.99 -0.34
CA TYR A 28 3.02 8.32 -0.09
C TYR A 28 1.87 9.30 0.17
N ILE A 29 1.85 9.85 1.38
CA ILE A 29 0.79 10.78 1.79
C ILE A 29 1.16 12.23 1.43
N GLY A 30 2.41 12.62 1.71
CA GLY A 30 2.90 13.96 1.45
C GLY A 30 4.09 14.27 2.32
N GLY A 31 4.93 15.22 1.91
CA GLY A 31 6.13 15.56 2.64
C GLY A 31 7.02 14.36 2.88
N LYS A 32 7.23 14.00 4.14
CA LYS A 32 8.02 12.81 4.51
C LYS A 32 7.16 11.67 5.03
N ASP A 33 5.83 11.76 4.87
CA ASP A 33 4.90 10.80 5.44
C ASP A 33 4.58 9.69 4.46
N PHE A 34 4.76 8.45 4.91
CA PHE A 34 4.41 7.23 4.19
C PHE A 34 3.57 6.33 5.07
N ARG A 35 2.67 5.58 4.46
CA ARG A 35 1.92 4.52 5.14
C ARG A 35 2.18 3.21 4.42
N VAL A 36 2.22 2.12 5.18
CA VAL A 36 2.43 0.77 4.63
C VAL A 36 1.16 -0.04 4.83
N LEU A 37 0.66 -0.63 3.74
CA LEU A 37 -0.52 -1.48 3.78
C LEU A 37 -0.13 -2.89 3.32
N LYS A 38 -0.63 -3.90 4.01
CA LYS A 38 -0.39 -5.28 3.63
C LYS A 38 -1.29 -5.64 2.44
N LYS A 39 -0.71 -6.23 1.40
CA LYS A 39 -1.44 -6.65 0.21
C LYS A 39 -2.26 -7.91 0.48
N GLU A 40 -3.40 -8.03 -0.23
CA GLU A 40 -4.20 -9.25 -0.22
C GLU A 40 -3.51 -10.40 -0.95
N SER A 41 -2.73 -10.10 -1.99
CA SER A 41 -1.99 -11.12 -2.73
C SER A 41 -0.61 -10.58 -3.12
N LEU A 42 0.33 -11.49 -3.36
CA LEU A 42 1.70 -11.12 -3.72
C LEU A 42 1.77 -10.72 -5.20
N ASN A 43 2.08 -9.44 -5.45
CA ASN A 43 2.27 -8.89 -6.79
C ASN A 43 2.96 -7.53 -6.68
N LEU A 44 3.33 -6.96 -7.82
CA LEU A 44 3.98 -5.64 -7.85
C LEU A 44 3.00 -4.50 -8.12
N ARG A 45 1.69 -4.78 -8.22
CA ARG A 45 0.70 -3.74 -8.51
C ARG A 45 0.56 -2.80 -7.32
N TYR A 46 0.63 -1.51 -7.60
CA TYR A 46 0.48 -0.45 -6.59
C TYR A 46 1.41 -0.61 -5.39
N THR A 47 2.59 -1.21 -5.59
CA THR A 47 3.59 -1.30 -4.53
C THR A 47 3.98 0.10 -4.04
N PHE A 48 4.18 1.04 -4.98
CA PHE A 48 4.40 2.44 -4.65
C PHE A 48 3.24 3.26 -5.21
N PHE A 49 2.55 3.97 -4.33
CA PHE A 49 1.35 4.74 -4.71
C PHE A 49 1.34 6.06 -3.94
N SER A 50 0.99 7.14 -4.63
CA SER A 50 0.86 8.46 -4.01
C SER A 50 -0.61 8.88 -4.00
N VAL A 51 -1.09 9.39 -2.85
CA VAL A 51 -2.44 9.93 -2.75
C VAL A 51 -2.51 11.40 -3.12
N GLN A 52 -1.36 12.04 -3.36
CA GLN A 52 -1.33 13.46 -3.71
C GLN A 52 -2.03 13.71 -5.04
N ASN A 53 -2.80 14.80 -5.11
CA ASN A 53 -3.50 15.24 -6.32
C ASN A 53 -4.52 14.23 -6.85
N LYS A 54 -4.98 13.31 -5.98
CA LYS A 54 -6.02 12.33 -6.33
C LYS A 54 -7.21 12.50 -5.41
N SER A 55 -8.42 12.37 -5.96
CA SER A 55 -9.62 12.40 -5.14
C SER A 55 -9.77 11.10 -4.36
N PRO A 56 -10.39 11.12 -3.15
CA PRO A 56 -10.63 9.90 -2.40
C PRO A 56 -11.40 8.85 -3.19
N SER A 57 -12.37 9.27 -4.00
CA SER A 57 -13.15 8.37 -4.84
C SER A 57 -12.25 7.61 -5.81
N ASN A 58 -11.30 8.29 -6.46
CA ASN A 58 -10.38 7.65 -7.40
C ASN A 58 -9.41 6.70 -6.71
N ILE A 59 -9.05 6.98 -5.45
CA ILE A 59 -8.16 6.11 -4.68
C ILE A 59 -8.89 4.85 -4.23
N ILE A 60 -10.06 5.00 -3.63
CA ILE A 60 -10.85 3.86 -3.10
C ILE A 60 -11.38 2.99 -4.24
N LYS A 61 -11.56 3.55 -5.43
CA LYS A 61 -11.95 2.82 -6.62
C LYS A 61 -10.98 1.69 -6.98
N ILE A 62 -9.70 1.82 -6.63
CA ILE A 62 -8.68 0.82 -6.94
C ILE A 62 -8.89 -0.38 -6.03
N ASP A 63 -9.27 -1.52 -6.61
CA ASP A 63 -9.62 -2.72 -5.85
C ASP A 63 -8.49 -3.18 -4.93
N ASP A 64 -7.29 -3.27 -5.47
CA ASP A 64 -6.12 -3.75 -4.72
C ASP A 64 -5.87 -2.90 -3.46
N LEU A 65 -6.03 -1.58 -3.57
CA LEU A 65 -5.82 -0.67 -2.43
C LEU A 65 -7.00 -0.72 -1.46
N ARG A 66 -8.23 -0.77 -1.98
CA ARG A 66 -9.42 -0.85 -1.14
C ARG A 66 -9.39 -2.11 -0.27
N TRP A 67 -9.05 -3.25 -0.87
CA TRP A 67 -8.95 -4.51 -0.14
C TRP A 67 -7.81 -4.50 0.89
N ALA A 68 -6.76 -3.73 0.64
CA ALA A 68 -5.65 -3.59 1.59
C ALA A 68 -5.95 -2.63 2.75
N GLY A 69 -7.07 -1.88 2.68
CA GLY A 69 -7.46 -0.97 3.76
C GLY A 69 -7.11 0.48 3.53
N ILE A 70 -6.98 0.93 2.27
CA ILE A 70 -6.62 2.32 1.98
C ILE A 70 -7.65 3.31 2.55
N GLY A 71 -8.92 2.91 2.65
CA GLY A 71 -9.95 3.77 3.23
C GLY A 71 -9.65 4.18 4.66
N ASP A 72 -9.17 3.24 5.47
CA ASP A 72 -8.77 3.52 6.85
C ASP A 72 -7.60 4.51 6.90
N VAL A 73 -6.64 4.36 6.00
CA VAL A 73 -5.49 5.29 5.90
C VAL A 73 -5.97 6.70 5.57
N LEU A 74 -6.86 6.82 4.58
CA LEU A 74 -7.40 8.14 4.19
C LEU A 74 -8.14 8.79 5.36
N TYR A 75 -8.90 8.02 6.13
CA TYR A 75 -9.60 8.53 7.30
C TYR A 75 -8.60 8.98 8.38
N GLU A 76 -7.63 8.15 8.70
CA GLU A 76 -6.63 8.45 9.74
C GLU A 76 -5.79 9.68 9.39
N GLU A 77 -5.52 9.88 8.11
CA GLU A 77 -4.75 11.05 7.64
C GLU A 77 -5.62 12.29 7.45
N GLY A 78 -6.93 12.19 7.73
CA GLY A 78 -7.83 13.33 7.63
C GLY A 78 -8.24 13.71 6.22
N LEU A 79 -8.03 12.82 5.26
CA LEU A 79 -8.35 13.08 3.85
C LEU A 79 -9.81 12.80 3.53
N VAL A 80 -10.48 11.98 4.33
CA VAL A 80 -11.92 11.71 4.23
C VAL A 80 -12.52 11.67 5.62
N SER A 81 -13.86 11.96 5.71
CA SER A 81 -14.60 11.70 6.93
C SER A 81 -14.98 10.23 7.02
N LYS A 82 -15.41 9.77 8.19
CA LYS A 82 -15.85 8.38 8.36
C LYS A 82 -17.03 8.06 7.44
N ASP A 83 -17.96 8.98 7.31
CA ASP A 83 -19.12 8.81 6.44
C ASP A 83 -18.70 8.69 4.98
N GLN A 84 -17.76 9.52 4.53
CA GLN A 84 -17.24 9.44 3.17
C GLN A 84 -16.53 8.12 2.92
N GLN A 85 -15.72 7.65 3.88
CA GLN A 85 -15.03 6.38 3.78
C GLN A 85 -16.03 5.24 3.57
N VAL A 86 -17.03 5.14 4.46
CA VAL A 86 -18.03 4.08 4.41
C VAL A 86 -18.81 4.13 3.09
N THR A 87 -19.26 5.33 2.70
CA THR A 87 -20.03 5.53 1.47
C THR A 87 -19.24 5.08 0.23
N LEU A 88 -17.98 5.50 0.13
CA LEU A 88 -17.14 5.15 -1.03
C LEU A 88 -16.81 3.66 -1.06
N GLU A 89 -16.50 3.06 0.09
CA GLU A 89 -16.21 1.63 0.16
C GLU A 89 -17.41 0.81 -0.25
N GLN A 90 -18.60 1.16 0.23
CA GLN A 90 -19.83 0.46 -0.14
C GLN A 90 -20.13 0.61 -1.63
N LYS A 91 -19.94 1.80 -2.18
CA LYS A 91 -20.19 2.05 -3.59
C LYS A 91 -19.39 1.12 -4.49
N PHE A 92 -18.11 0.93 -4.21
CA PHE A 92 -17.23 0.13 -5.06
C PHE A 92 -17.26 -1.36 -4.72
N GLU A 93 -17.71 -1.73 -3.52
CA GLU A 93 -17.88 -3.14 -3.15
C GLU A 93 -19.09 -3.77 -3.84
N TYR A 94 -20.15 -2.99 -4.06
CA TYR A 94 -21.43 -3.50 -4.57
C TYR A 94 -21.68 -3.14 -6.04
N GLU A 95 -20.68 -2.57 -6.70
CA GLU A 95 -20.69 -2.42 -8.15
C GLU A 95 -19.97 -3.62 -8.80
#